data_527f70dd99d1b599a9b48f3f7d23908d
#
_entry.id   527f70dd99d1b599a9b48f3f7d23908d
#
_cell.length_a   1.000
_cell.length_b   1.000
_cell.length_c   1.000
_cell.angle_alpha   90.00
_cell.angle_beta   90.00
_cell.angle_gamma   90.00
#
_symmetry.space_group_name_H-M   'P 1'
#
loop_
_entity.id
_entity.type
_entity.pdbx_description
1 polymer ?
#
loop_
_entity_poly.entity_id
_entity_poly.type
_entity_poly.pdbx_seq_one_letter_code
_entity_poly.pdbx_strand_id
1 'polypeptide(L)'
;MNHSADETRASLANNLRYFIKWSLIALLIGGTGGLIGSLFSMDVSFATSFRMNHPNMLFFLPVSGILIVWLYHTFHEEGNRGTNMVIDAISSTEKVTLATGPLIFVSTVLTHIAGGSSGREGAALQLGGSLGNLFGNAIHLDEKDKKIAIMCGMSAVFSALFGTPVAAAIFPLEVISIGVLYYAALVPCIFSSFIGVGIARYLGIAGEHFTVLSIPAISVSSVGWIIFLSALCAGVSIVFCLMLHGAEHTYRKIFPNPYVRILAASAIFILLTLLIGTRDYCGSSMPLIERSMEGEIGYEAFFLKMLFTAIALGAGFKGGEIVPTLCVGAAFGCAFGQITGFAPSLCAACSMAALFAGVTNCPISSLVIALELFGYEGMEYFSIAIAVAFALSGYYGLYASQKFVYSKTKTEFINRKSNK
;
A
#
# COMPACT_ATOMS: atom_id res chain seq x y z
N MET A 1 29.33 13.87 -41.63
CA MET A 1 29.81 12.99 -40.52
C MET A 1 30.05 13.75 -39.23
N ASN A 2 30.54 15.01 -39.22
CA ASN A 2 30.77 15.74 -37.95
C ASN A 2 29.48 16.12 -37.18
N HIS A 3 28.38 16.42 -37.87
CA HIS A 3 27.13 16.85 -37.23
C HIS A 3 26.51 15.73 -36.36
N SER A 4 26.53 14.48 -36.83
CA SER A 4 26.05 13.33 -36.09
C SER A 4 26.90 12.97 -34.85
N ALA A 5 28.20 13.23 -34.91
CA ALA A 5 29.12 12.98 -33.80
C ALA A 5 28.96 14.02 -32.67
N ASP A 6 28.71 15.31 -33.05
CA ASP A 6 28.46 16.38 -32.06
C ASP A 6 27.10 16.23 -31.39
N GLU A 7 26.04 15.83 -32.10
CA GLU A 7 24.74 15.51 -31.55
C GLU A 7 24.82 14.32 -30.60
N THR A 8 25.59 13.28 -30.95
CA THR A 8 25.79 12.10 -30.09
C THR A 8 26.54 12.46 -28.81
N ARG A 9 27.59 13.29 -28.89
CA ARG A 9 28.33 13.80 -27.71
C ARG A 9 27.46 14.64 -26.80
N ALA A 10 26.65 15.55 -27.34
CA ALA A 10 25.72 16.37 -26.57
C ALA A 10 24.66 15.53 -25.89
N SER A 11 24.14 14.50 -26.55
CA SER A 11 23.18 13.55 -25.96
C SER A 11 23.80 12.77 -24.80
N LEU A 12 25.01 12.22 -24.96
CA LEU A 12 25.74 11.52 -23.91
C LEU A 12 26.02 12.42 -22.70
N ALA A 13 26.45 13.66 -22.93
CA ALA A 13 26.69 14.61 -21.84
C ALA A 13 25.40 14.95 -21.06
N ASN A 14 24.27 15.09 -21.74
CA ASN A 14 22.98 15.32 -21.12
C ASN A 14 22.50 14.13 -20.31
N ASN A 15 22.69 12.89 -20.82
CA ASN A 15 22.34 11.67 -20.11
C ASN A 15 23.21 11.49 -18.86
N LEU A 16 24.51 11.76 -18.94
CA LEU A 16 25.41 11.71 -17.80
C LEU A 16 25.05 12.76 -16.74
N ARG A 17 24.72 14.00 -17.15
CA ARG A 17 24.27 15.07 -16.25
C ARG A 17 22.97 14.68 -15.54
N TYR A 18 21.98 14.11 -16.26
CA TYR A 18 20.76 13.57 -15.69
C TYR A 18 21.08 12.50 -14.65
N PHE A 19 21.91 11.52 -15.01
CA PHE A 19 22.27 10.41 -14.11
C PHE A 19 22.92 10.89 -12.82
N ILE A 20 23.92 11.77 -12.91
CA ILE A 20 24.63 12.33 -11.74
C ILE A 20 23.64 13.14 -10.87
N LYS A 21 22.87 14.04 -11.47
CA LYS A 21 21.87 14.85 -10.77
C LYS A 21 20.93 13.99 -9.95
N TRP A 22 20.32 13.00 -10.59
CA TRP A 22 19.32 12.16 -9.94
C TRP A 22 19.92 11.15 -8.96
N SER A 23 21.16 10.70 -9.19
CA SER A 23 21.87 9.87 -8.20
C SER A 23 22.12 10.63 -6.89
N LEU A 24 22.53 11.89 -6.97
CA LEU A 24 22.74 12.74 -5.78
C LEU A 24 21.41 13.06 -5.06
N ILE A 25 20.38 13.40 -5.81
CA ILE A 25 19.04 13.66 -5.24
C ILE A 25 18.47 12.39 -4.60
N ALA A 26 18.61 11.23 -5.26
CA ALA A 26 18.17 9.94 -4.74
C ALA A 26 18.94 9.54 -3.46
N LEU A 27 20.23 9.89 -3.36
CA LEU A 27 21.01 9.66 -2.14
C LEU A 27 20.45 10.48 -0.97
N LEU A 28 20.11 11.73 -1.19
CA LEU A 28 19.55 12.60 -0.14
C LEU A 28 18.13 12.13 0.27
N ILE A 29 17.25 11.93 -0.69
CA ILE A 29 15.87 11.51 -0.43
C ILE A 29 15.83 10.08 0.10
N GLY A 30 16.63 9.16 -0.48
CA GLY A 30 16.75 7.79 -0.04
C GLY A 30 17.34 7.68 1.36
N GLY A 31 18.36 8.47 1.66
CA GLY A 31 18.98 8.54 2.98
C GLY A 31 18.01 9.01 4.07
N THR A 32 17.41 10.16 3.85
CA THR A 32 16.44 10.74 4.81
C THR A 32 15.15 9.93 4.87
N GLY A 33 14.65 9.46 3.72
CA GLY A 33 13.47 8.59 3.64
C GLY A 33 13.68 7.25 4.32
N GLY A 34 14.86 6.66 4.16
CA GLY A 34 15.27 5.44 4.86
C GLY A 34 15.27 5.63 6.38
N LEU A 35 15.86 6.72 6.87
CA LEU A 35 15.87 7.03 8.30
C LEU A 35 14.47 7.26 8.85
N ILE A 36 13.68 8.13 8.23
CA ILE A 36 12.33 8.46 8.68
C ILE A 36 11.40 7.25 8.58
N GLY A 37 11.50 6.46 7.49
CA GLY A 37 10.76 5.22 7.33
C GLY A 37 11.11 4.17 8.37
N SER A 38 12.38 4.09 8.74
CA SER A 38 12.85 3.21 9.81
C SER A 38 12.29 3.60 11.17
N LEU A 39 12.34 4.89 11.52
CA LEU A 39 11.75 5.40 12.75
C LEU A 39 10.24 5.13 12.79
N PHE A 40 9.54 5.38 11.68
CA PHE A 40 8.12 5.09 11.57
C PHE A 40 7.81 3.59 11.76
N SER A 41 8.63 2.71 11.17
CA SER A 41 8.48 1.26 11.34
C SER A 41 8.67 0.84 12.80
N MET A 42 9.68 1.38 13.46
CA MET A 42 9.97 1.11 14.89
C MET A 42 8.82 1.56 15.78
N ASP A 43 8.30 2.78 15.58
CA ASP A 43 7.22 3.33 16.39
C ASP A 43 5.90 2.58 16.21
N VAL A 44 5.55 2.21 14.98
CA VAL A 44 4.35 1.40 14.70
C VAL A 44 4.50 -0.02 15.28
N SER A 45 5.70 -0.61 15.20
CA SER A 45 5.98 -1.92 15.80
C SER A 45 5.91 -1.87 17.32
N PHE A 46 6.47 -0.82 17.93
CA PHE A 46 6.34 -0.57 19.36
C PHE A 46 4.87 -0.40 19.78
N ALA A 47 4.11 0.43 19.07
CA ALA A 47 2.68 0.66 19.32
C ALA A 47 1.88 -0.65 19.25
N THR A 48 2.18 -1.48 18.25
CA THR A 48 1.54 -2.79 18.06
C THR A 48 1.89 -3.75 19.21
N SER A 49 3.17 -3.88 19.58
CA SER A 49 3.64 -4.72 20.66
C SER A 49 3.09 -4.26 22.02
N PHE A 50 3.08 -2.94 22.26
CA PHE A 50 2.51 -2.35 23.45
C PHE A 50 1.02 -2.70 23.59
N ARG A 51 0.24 -2.56 22.53
CA ARG A 51 -1.17 -2.93 22.50
C ARG A 51 -1.39 -4.43 22.75
N MET A 52 -0.56 -5.29 22.15
CA MET A 52 -0.69 -6.74 22.35
C MET A 52 -0.48 -7.13 23.82
N ASN A 53 0.45 -6.47 24.50
CA ASN A 53 0.71 -6.68 25.93
C ASN A 53 -0.31 -5.99 26.84
N HIS A 54 -1.05 -4.98 26.33
CA HIS A 54 -2.06 -4.23 27.07
C HIS A 54 -3.41 -4.26 26.35
N PRO A 55 -4.16 -5.37 26.43
CA PRO A 55 -5.40 -5.56 25.67
C PRO A 55 -6.45 -4.48 25.91
N ASN A 56 -6.42 -3.81 27.06
CA ASN A 56 -7.35 -2.73 27.40
C ASN A 56 -7.11 -1.44 26.59
N MET A 57 -6.00 -1.34 25.85
CA MET A 57 -5.74 -0.21 24.93
C MET A 57 -6.83 -0.05 23.86
N LEU A 58 -7.58 -1.11 23.56
CA LEU A 58 -8.73 -1.03 22.66
C LEU A 58 -9.76 0.04 23.12
N PHE A 59 -9.97 0.21 24.42
CA PHE A 59 -10.91 1.20 24.96
C PHE A 59 -10.41 2.64 24.84
N PHE A 60 -9.15 2.85 24.48
CA PHE A 60 -8.60 4.17 24.13
C PHE A 60 -8.81 4.56 22.66
N LEU A 61 -9.43 3.69 21.85
CA LEU A 61 -9.72 4.00 20.45
C LEU A 61 -10.50 5.31 20.25
N PRO A 62 -11.55 5.63 21.05
CA PRO A 62 -12.24 6.92 20.95
C PRO A 62 -11.33 8.13 21.23
N VAL A 63 -10.45 8.02 22.23
CA VAL A 63 -9.51 9.10 22.62
C VAL A 63 -8.49 9.31 21.50
N SER A 64 -7.89 8.23 21.00
CA SER A 64 -6.98 8.26 19.86
C SER A 64 -7.65 8.90 18.63
N GLY A 65 -8.90 8.51 18.34
CA GLY A 65 -9.66 9.08 17.23
C GLY A 65 -9.92 10.58 17.37
N ILE A 66 -10.34 11.07 18.55
CA ILE A 66 -10.52 12.49 18.83
C ILE A 66 -9.20 13.24 18.62
N LEU A 67 -8.10 12.70 19.13
CA LEU A 67 -6.78 13.31 18.99
C LEU A 67 -6.34 13.43 17.53
N ILE A 68 -6.60 12.40 16.71
CA ILE A 68 -6.34 12.42 15.27
C ILE A 68 -7.16 13.53 14.60
N VAL A 69 -8.46 13.61 14.85
CA VAL A 69 -9.32 14.64 14.28
C VAL A 69 -8.87 16.04 14.71
N TRP A 70 -8.53 16.20 15.98
CA TRP A 70 -8.02 17.46 16.52
C TRP A 70 -6.71 17.90 15.87
N LEU A 71 -5.77 16.99 15.68
CA LEU A 71 -4.50 17.27 14.99
C LEU A 71 -4.75 17.75 13.56
N TYR A 72 -5.58 17.03 12.77
CA TYR A 72 -5.88 17.43 11.40
C TYR A 72 -6.63 18.78 11.33
N HIS A 73 -7.50 19.06 12.31
CA HIS A 73 -8.18 20.36 12.42
C HIS A 73 -7.20 21.50 12.74
N THR A 74 -6.31 21.28 13.71
CA THR A 74 -5.33 22.30 14.15
C THR A 74 -4.36 22.70 13.05
N PHE A 75 -3.99 21.74 12.18
CA PHE A 75 -3.08 21.99 11.06
C PHE A 75 -3.80 22.31 9.75
N HIS A 76 -5.12 22.52 9.77
CA HIS A 76 -5.96 22.82 8.59
C HIS A 76 -5.85 21.77 7.48
N GLU A 77 -5.76 20.50 7.86
CA GLU A 77 -5.62 19.34 6.97
C GLU A 77 -6.89 18.47 6.91
N GLU A 78 -8.06 19.04 7.23
CA GLU A 78 -9.34 18.29 7.19
C GLU A 78 -9.68 17.77 5.80
N GLY A 79 -9.20 18.45 4.77
CA GLY A 79 -9.34 18.05 3.36
C GLY A 79 -8.36 16.98 2.88
N ASN A 80 -7.47 16.50 3.75
CA ASN A 80 -6.45 15.53 3.37
C ASN A 80 -7.07 14.19 2.95
N ARG A 81 -6.85 13.83 1.68
CA ARG A 81 -7.38 12.62 1.02
C ARG A 81 -6.43 11.43 1.08
N GLY A 82 -5.46 11.47 1.98
CA GLY A 82 -4.51 10.37 2.16
C GLY A 82 -3.62 10.15 0.93
N THR A 83 -3.41 8.89 0.56
CA THR A 83 -2.59 8.50 -0.59
C THR A 83 -3.10 9.10 -1.91
N ASN A 84 -4.40 9.34 -2.04
CA ASN A 84 -4.97 10.01 -3.20
C ASN A 84 -4.39 11.41 -3.45
N MET A 85 -4.11 12.18 -2.38
CA MET A 85 -3.51 13.51 -2.51
C MET A 85 -2.09 13.43 -3.08
N VAL A 86 -1.30 12.44 -2.71
CA VAL A 86 0.07 12.24 -3.23
C VAL A 86 0.01 11.82 -4.71
N ILE A 87 -0.92 10.95 -5.09
CA ILE A 87 -1.16 10.55 -6.50
C ILE A 87 -1.57 11.77 -7.33
N ASP A 88 -2.46 12.61 -6.81
CA ASP A 88 -2.88 13.84 -7.50
C ASP A 88 -1.75 14.86 -7.61
N ALA A 89 -0.86 14.97 -6.64
CA ALA A 89 0.31 15.85 -6.72
C ALA A 89 1.28 15.47 -7.86
N ILE A 90 1.35 14.19 -8.22
CA ILE A 90 2.16 13.73 -9.35
C ILE A 90 1.40 13.90 -10.67
N SER A 91 0.10 13.57 -10.69
CA SER A 91 -0.72 13.58 -11.92
C SER A 91 -1.31 14.94 -12.28
N SER A 92 -1.43 15.85 -11.32
CA SER A 92 -2.03 17.19 -11.48
C SER A 92 -1.16 18.28 -10.86
N THR A 93 -1.76 19.40 -10.49
CA THR A 93 -1.12 20.54 -9.83
C THR A 93 -1.46 20.66 -8.35
N GLU A 94 -2.05 19.60 -7.74
CA GLU A 94 -2.29 19.60 -6.30
C GLU A 94 -0.98 19.60 -5.53
N LYS A 95 -1.00 20.22 -4.34
CA LYS A 95 0.18 20.35 -3.51
C LYS A 95 0.06 19.45 -2.29
N VAL A 96 1.10 18.69 -2.03
CA VAL A 96 1.28 18.00 -0.74
C VAL A 96 1.83 19.02 0.25
N THR A 97 1.15 19.21 1.37
CA THR A 97 1.62 20.15 2.40
C THR A 97 2.75 19.55 3.24
N LEU A 98 3.53 20.39 3.89
CA LEU A 98 4.59 19.95 4.80
C LEU A 98 4.02 19.25 6.05
N ALA A 99 2.80 19.59 6.46
CA ALA A 99 2.13 19.00 7.60
C ALA A 99 1.71 17.54 7.35
N THR A 100 1.47 17.14 6.09
CA THR A 100 1.02 15.79 5.73
C THR A 100 1.92 14.70 6.31
N GLY A 101 3.25 14.83 6.18
CA GLY A 101 4.20 13.83 6.67
C GLY A 101 4.13 13.60 8.18
N PRO A 102 4.36 14.62 9.02
CA PRO A 102 4.25 14.48 10.48
C PRO A 102 2.87 14.04 10.95
N LEU A 103 1.79 14.54 10.34
CA LEU A 103 0.42 14.18 10.72
C LEU A 103 0.12 12.71 10.46
N ILE A 104 0.46 12.20 9.28
CA ILE A 104 0.21 10.79 8.97
C ILE A 104 1.06 9.87 9.85
N PHE A 105 2.30 10.26 10.15
CA PHE A 105 3.20 9.53 11.04
C PHE A 105 2.55 9.35 12.42
N VAL A 106 2.27 10.46 13.11
CA VAL A 106 1.69 10.45 14.47
C VAL A 106 0.33 9.77 14.48
N SER A 107 -0.53 10.08 13.53
CA SER A 107 -1.90 9.54 13.49
C SER A 107 -1.94 8.05 13.21
N THR A 108 -1.00 7.51 12.42
CA THR A 108 -0.91 6.06 12.20
C THR A 108 -0.44 5.35 13.47
N VAL A 109 0.55 5.89 14.18
CA VAL A 109 0.99 5.35 15.47
C VAL A 109 -0.17 5.36 16.49
N LEU A 110 -0.94 6.47 16.58
CA LEU A 110 -2.13 6.57 17.43
C LEU A 110 -3.21 5.55 17.07
N THR A 111 -3.41 5.28 15.78
CA THR A 111 -4.37 4.26 15.32
C THR A 111 -3.91 2.86 15.76
N HIS A 112 -2.63 2.53 15.60
CA HIS A 112 -2.09 1.20 15.90
C HIS A 112 -2.04 0.93 17.41
N ILE A 113 -1.67 1.91 18.22
CA ILE A 113 -1.60 1.75 19.69
C ILE A 113 -2.99 1.49 20.29
N ALA A 114 -4.03 2.11 19.72
CA ALA A 114 -5.42 1.89 20.13
C ALA A 114 -6.11 0.70 19.45
N GLY A 115 -5.45 0.05 18.48
CA GLY A 115 -5.94 -1.15 17.81
C GLY A 115 -6.86 -0.92 16.61
N GLY A 116 -6.95 0.29 16.06
CA GLY A 116 -7.70 0.56 14.84
C GLY A 116 -7.18 -0.28 13.67
N SER A 117 -8.07 -0.93 12.91
CA SER A 117 -7.73 -1.82 11.81
C SER A 117 -7.19 -1.03 10.61
N SER A 118 -5.87 -0.99 10.47
CA SER A 118 -5.17 -0.32 9.36
C SER A 118 -3.77 -0.92 9.19
N GLY A 119 -3.16 -0.66 8.03
CA GLY A 119 -1.76 -0.92 7.76
C GLY A 119 -0.89 0.33 7.95
N ARG A 120 0.36 0.22 7.58
CA ARG A 120 1.37 1.28 7.67
C ARG A 120 1.88 1.73 6.28
N GLU A 121 1.72 0.91 5.26
CA GLU A 121 2.32 1.09 3.93
C GLU A 121 1.69 2.26 3.16
N GLY A 122 0.37 2.43 3.18
CA GLY A 122 -0.28 3.60 2.58
C GLY A 122 0.13 4.91 3.29
N ALA A 123 0.37 4.85 4.61
CA ALA A 123 0.93 5.96 5.36
C ALA A 123 2.39 6.25 4.96
N ALA A 124 3.19 5.20 4.67
CA ALA A 124 4.56 5.34 4.18
C ALA A 124 4.62 6.07 2.83
N LEU A 125 3.66 5.80 1.93
CA LEU A 125 3.57 6.52 0.64
C LEU A 125 3.28 8.01 0.84
N GLN A 126 2.40 8.36 1.79
CA GLN A 126 2.10 9.75 2.12
C GLN A 126 3.28 10.45 2.77
N LEU A 127 3.93 9.79 3.73
CA LEU A 127 5.12 10.28 4.42
C LEU A 127 6.26 10.51 3.43
N GLY A 128 6.54 9.52 2.58
CA GLY A 128 7.56 9.60 1.55
C GLY A 128 7.26 10.65 0.48
N GLY A 129 6.03 10.72 0.02
CA GLY A 129 5.61 11.74 -0.94
C GLY A 129 5.75 13.17 -0.39
N SER A 130 5.38 13.38 0.87
CA SER A 130 5.58 14.66 1.59
C SER A 130 7.06 15.02 1.70
N LEU A 131 7.91 14.04 2.03
CA LEU A 131 9.36 14.21 2.11
C LEU A 131 9.96 14.55 0.74
N GLY A 132 9.60 13.83 -0.32
CA GLY A 132 10.04 14.12 -1.69
C GLY A 132 9.64 15.53 -2.15
N ASN A 133 8.42 15.97 -1.82
CA ASN A 133 7.96 17.33 -2.09
C ASN A 133 8.75 18.39 -1.29
N LEU A 134 9.06 18.11 -0.02
CA LEU A 134 9.89 18.98 0.82
C LEU A 134 11.26 19.21 0.17
N PHE A 135 11.96 18.14 -0.21
CA PHE A 135 13.26 18.24 -0.88
C PHE A 135 13.15 18.92 -2.23
N GLY A 136 12.13 18.58 -3.04
CA GLY A 136 11.91 19.23 -4.33
C GLY A 136 11.77 20.75 -4.23
N ASN A 137 11.09 21.23 -3.17
CA ASN A 137 10.96 22.66 -2.89
C ASN A 137 12.27 23.26 -2.34
N ALA A 138 12.94 22.57 -1.42
CA ALA A 138 14.17 23.07 -0.77
C ALA A 138 15.32 23.25 -1.76
N ILE A 139 15.45 22.38 -2.75
CA ILE A 139 16.47 22.47 -3.80
C ILE A 139 15.97 23.15 -5.09
N HIS A 140 14.79 23.77 -5.02
CA HIS A 140 14.19 24.57 -6.12
C HIS A 140 14.06 23.78 -7.44
N LEU A 141 13.60 22.52 -7.38
CA LEU A 141 13.29 21.76 -8.59
C LEU A 141 12.11 22.36 -9.34
N ASP A 142 12.12 22.24 -10.66
CA ASP A 142 10.94 22.56 -11.45
C ASP A 142 9.79 21.60 -11.19
N GLU A 143 8.58 21.93 -11.66
CA GLU A 143 7.37 21.15 -11.37
C GLU A 143 7.42 19.71 -11.93
N LYS A 144 8.20 19.45 -12.99
CA LYS A 144 8.36 18.10 -13.55
C LYS A 144 9.32 17.27 -12.68
N ASP A 145 10.42 17.86 -12.28
CA ASP A 145 11.41 17.23 -11.41
C ASP A 145 10.88 17.01 -10.00
N LYS A 146 10.02 17.90 -9.46
CA LYS A 146 9.32 17.69 -8.19
C LYS A 146 8.49 16.43 -8.20
N LYS A 147 7.81 16.10 -9.28
CA LYS A 147 7.04 14.85 -9.41
C LYS A 147 7.94 13.63 -9.28
N ILE A 148 9.13 13.65 -9.86
CA ILE A 148 10.13 12.59 -9.72
C ILE A 148 10.62 12.53 -8.26
N ALA A 149 10.89 13.66 -7.60
CA ALA A 149 11.31 13.70 -6.21
C ALA A 149 10.23 13.12 -5.26
N ILE A 150 8.95 13.40 -5.51
CA ILE A 150 7.83 12.81 -4.77
C ILE A 150 7.84 11.28 -4.91
N MET A 151 7.98 10.75 -6.15
CA MET A 151 8.07 9.31 -6.39
C MET A 151 9.31 8.69 -5.71
N CYS A 152 10.46 9.36 -5.70
CA CYS A 152 11.66 8.92 -4.97
C CYS A 152 11.40 8.80 -3.47
N GLY A 153 10.72 9.79 -2.88
CA GLY A 153 10.36 9.75 -1.46
C GLY A 153 9.41 8.60 -1.13
N MET A 154 8.37 8.39 -1.98
CA MET A 154 7.47 7.24 -1.86
C MET A 154 8.27 5.92 -1.88
N SER A 155 9.18 5.76 -2.86
CA SER A 155 10.01 4.56 -3.01
C SER A 155 10.91 4.33 -1.79
N ALA A 156 11.57 5.37 -1.28
CA ALA A 156 12.49 5.27 -0.16
C ALA A 156 11.82 4.83 1.13
N VAL A 157 10.71 5.49 1.50
CA VAL A 157 10.01 5.22 2.76
C VAL A 157 9.27 3.88 2.70
N PHE A 158 8.63 3.57 1.56
CA PHE A 158 7.97 2.27 1.37
C PHE A 158 8.98 1.11 1.44
N SER A 159 10.14 1.25 0.79
CA SER A 159 11.20 0.25 0.81
C SER A 159 11.77 0.02 2.21
N ALA A 160 12.03 1.09 2.95
CA ALA A 160 12.54 1.02 4.32
C ALA A 160 11.57 0.31 5.27
N LEU A 161 10.27 0.46 5.02
CA LEU A 161 9.21 -0.11 5.85
C LEU A 161 8.92 -1.58 5.54
N PHE A 162 8.88 -1.93 4.25
CA PHE A 162 8.37 -3.22 3.78
C PHE A 162 9.49 -4.20 3.41
N GLY A 163 10.70 -3.67 3.14
CA GLY A 163 11.86 -4.49 2.81
C GLY A 163 11.90 -4.99 1.37
N THR A 164 11.03 -4.49 0.50
CA THR A 164 10.88 -4.87 -0.91
C THR A 164 11.36 -3.75 -1.84
N PRO A 165 12.68 -3.58 -2.06
CA PRO A 165 13.21 -2.41 -2.76
C PRO A 165 12.84 -2.32 -4.24
N VAL A 166 12.74 -3.44 -4.95
CA VAL A 166 12.40 -3.40 -6.38
C VAL A 166 10.93 -3.04 -6.58
N ALA A 167 10.05 -3.66 -5.82
CA ALA A 167 8.63 -3.32 -5.83
C ALA A 167 8.39 -1.87 -5.40
N ALA A 168 9.08 -1.41 -4.35
CA ALA A 168 9.00 -0.03 -3.86
C ALA A 168 9.47 0.99 -4.91
N ALA A 169 10.41 0.63 -5.78
CA ALA A 169 10.83 1.49 -6.89
C ALA A 169 9.78 1.55 -8.01
N ILE A 170 9.12 0.43 -8.32
CA ILE A 170 8.18 0.32 -9.45
C ILE A 170 6.79 0.85 -9.08
N PHE A 171 6.32 0.60 -7.87
CA PHE A 171 4.96 0.93 -7.44
C PHE A 171 4.58 2.41 -7.64
N PRO A 172 5.39 3.41 -7.25
CA PRO A 172 5.08 4.81 -7.53
C PRO A 172 5.00 5.15 -9.02
N LEU A 173 5.70 4.41 -9.90
CA LEU A 173 5.66 4.64 -11.35
C LEU A 173 4.39 4.09 -11.97
N GLU A 174 3.81 3.04 -11.38
CA GLU A 174 2.67 2.30 -11.92
C GLU A 174 1.34 2.80 -11.35
N VAL A 175 1.29 3.12 -10.05
CA VAL A 175 0.04 3.42 -9.34
C VAL A 175 -0.65 4.70 -9.78
N ILE A 176 0.08 5.64 -10.39
CA ILE A 176 -0.43 6.95 -10.79
C ILE A 176 -1.37 6.84 -11.99
N SER A 177 -0.98 6.06 -13.00
CA SER A 177 -1.70 5.95 -14.26
C SER A 177 -1.57 4.55 -14.86
N ILE A 178 -2.68 3.84 -14.94
CA ILE A 178 -2.72 2.50 -15.52
C ILE A 178 -2.55 2.58 -17.04
N GLY A 179 -1.61 1.79 -17.56
CA GLY A 179 -1.24 1.77 -18.97
C GLY A 179 -0.11 2.73 -19.37
N VAL A 180 0.42 3.53 -18.42
CA VAL A 180 1.57 4.41 -18.63
C VAL A 180 2.50 4.33 -17.43
N LEU A 181 3.78 3.98 -17.66
CA LEU A 181 4.82 3.99 -16.64
C LEU A 181 5.68 5.25 -16.77
N TYR A 182 5.98 5.87 -15.62
CA TYR A 182 6.81 7.08 -15.56
C TYR A 182 8.30 6.73 -15.58
N TYR A 183 8.82 6.25 -16.72
CA TYR A 183 10.21 5.75 -16.86
C TYR A 183 11.28 6.78 -16.48
N ALA A 184 11.01 8.08 -16.62
CA ALA A 184 11.92 9.12 -16.15
C ALA A 184 12.21 9.07 -14.65
N ALA A 185 11.36 8.43 -13.85
CA ALA A 185 11.59 8.25 -12.42
C ALA A 185 12.23 6.90 -12.06
N LEU A 186 12.42 5.99 -13.02
CA LEU A 186 12.87 4.62 -12.74
C LEU A 186 14.23 4.59 -12.02
N VAL A 187 15.24 5.23 -12.59
CA VAL A 187 16.60 5.23 -12.00
C VAL A 187 16.62 5.93 -10.64
N PRO A 188 16.05 7.13 -10.48
CA PRO A 188 15.95 7.78 -9.18
C PRO A 188 15.21 6.95 -8.12
N CYS A 189 14.09 6.32 -8.46
CA CYS A 189 13.31 5.50 -7.53
C CYS A 189 14.05 4.23 -7.12
N ILE A 190 14.76 3.56 -8.05
CA ILE A 190 15.60 2.41 -7.74
C ILE A 190 16.69 2.80 -6.73
N PHE A 191 17.45 3.85 -6.98
CA PHE A 191 18.50 4.27 -6.06
C PHE A 191 17.93 4.68 -4.71
N SER A 192 16.84 5.45 -4.70
CA SER A 192 16.19 5.89 -3.48
C SER A 192 15.67 4.70 -2.63
N SER A 193 15.06 3.70 -3.27
CA SER A 193 14.53 2.52 -2.58
C SER A 193 15.65 1.63 -2.01
N PHE A 194 16.73 1.38 -2.77
CA PHE A 194 17.85 0.57 -2.29
C PHE A 194 18.62 1.25 -1.16
N ILE A 195 18.79 2.58 -1.23
CA ILE A 195 19.38 3.36 -0.14
C ILE A 195 18.48 3.29 1.09
N GLY A 196 17.15 3.47 0.91
CA GLY A 196 16.17 3.41 1.98
C GLY A 196 16.19 2.08 2.73
N VAL A 197 16.12 0.95 2.00
CA VAL A 197 16.18 -0.39 2.62
C VAL A 197 17.55 -0.68 3.22
N GLY A 198 18.63 -0.17 2.63
CA GLY A 198 19.98 -0.31 3.17
C GLY A 198 20.10 0.32 4.55
N ILE A 199 19.55 1.52 4.74
CA ILE A 199 19.50 2.19 6.05
C ILE A 199 18.60 1.42 7.02
N ALA A 200 17.43 0.97 6.59
CA ALA A 200 16.52 0.19 7.44
C ALA A 200 17.21 -1.09 7.96
N ARG A 201 17.89 -1.83 7.08
CA ARG A 201 18.67 -3.02 7.47
C ARG A 201 19.82 -2.68 8.42
N TYR A 202 20.52 -1.58 8.19
CA TYR A 202 21.58 -1.11 9.09
C TYR A 202 21.05 -0.78 10.49
N LEU A 203 19.81 -0.28 10.58
CA LEU A 203 19.10 -0.02 11.85
C LEU A 203 18.43 -1.27 12.44
N GLY A 204 18.61 -2.45 11.85
CA GLY A 204 18.10 -3.72 12.36
C GLY A 204 16.64 -4.01 11.99
N ILE A 205 16.06 -3.28 11.04
CA ILE A 205 14.70 -3.56 10.57
C ILE A 205 14.76 -4.66 9.51
N ALA A 206 14.14 -5.79 9.83
CA ALA A 206 13.96 -6.89 8.88
C ALA A 206 12.79 -6.57 7.93
N GLY A 207 12.94 -6.92 6.65
CA GLY A 207 11.83 -6.92 5.70
C GLY A 207 10.85 -8.04 5.99
N GLU A 208 9.62 -7.88 5.49
CA GLU A 208 8.61 -8.93 5.56
C GLU A 208 8.96 -10.05 4.57
N HIS A 209 8.97 -11.29 5.04
CA HIS A 209 9.15 -12.48 4.23
C HIS A 209 8.25 -13.60 4.73
N PHE A 210 7.60 -14.30 3.82
CA PHE A 210 6.71 -15.40 4.15
C PHE A 210 7.12 -16.66 3.38
N THR A 211 7.19 -17.79 4.06
CA THR A 211 7.52 -19.08 3.43
C THR A 211 6.26 -19.74 2.91
N VAL A 212 6.26 -20.12 1.63
CA VAL A 212 5.20 -20.96 1.05
C VAL A 212 5.55 -22.42 1.34
N LEU A 213 4.73 -23.08 2.17
CA LEU A 213 5.05 -24.43 2.69
C LEU A 213 5.04 -25.53 1.62
N SER A 214 4.19 -25.40 0.61
CA SER A 214 4.04 -26.41 -0.45
C SER A 214 3.66 -25.76 -1.78
N ILE A 215 4.47 -26.01 -2.79
CA ILE A 215 4.24 -25.55 -4.17
C ILE A 215 4.09 -26.82 -5.03
N PRO A 216 2.86 -27.19 -5.43
CA PRO A 216 2.64 -28.33 -6.32
C PRO A 216 3.31 -28.13 -7.68
N ALA A 217 3.66 -29.23 -8.35
CA ALA A 217 4.10 -29.16 -9.73
C ALA A 217 3.02 -28.59 -10.64
N ILE A 218 3.45 -27.83 -11.66
CA ILE A 218 2.54 -27.24 -12.64
C ILE A 218 1.82 -28.34 -13.40
N SER A 219 0.50 -28.28 -13.39
CA SER A 219 -0.41 -29.17 -14.08
C SER A 219 -1.67 -28.43 -14.52
N VAL A 220 -2.43 -28.99 -15.44
CA VAL A 220 -3.71 -28.41 -15.87
C VAL A 220 -4.67 -28.23 -14.68
N SER A 221 -4.67 -29.16 -13.73
CA SER A 221 -5.49 -29.09 -12.53
C SER A 221 -5.04 -27.97 -11.59
N SER A 222 -3.73 -27.90 -11.28
CA SER A 222 -3.21 -26.86 -10.37
C SER A 222 -3.40 -25.45 -10.95
N VAL A 223 -3.14 -25.27 -12.24
CA VAL A 223 -3.40 -24.00 -12.93
C VAL A 223 -4.91 -23.68 -12.93
N GLY A 224 -5.77 -24.66 -13.16
CA GLY A 224 -7.22 -24.48 -13.10
C GLY A 224 -7.71 -23.98 -11.74
N TRP A 225 -7.18 -24.55 -10.63
CA TRP A 225 -7.49 -24.08 -9.28
C TRP A 225 -7.04 -22.64 -9.04
N ILE A 226 -5.84 -22.27 -9.50
CA ILE A 226 -5.33 -20.90 -9.33
C ILE A 226 -6.13 -19.90 -10.19
N ILE A 227 -6.53 -20.24 -11.42
CA ILE A 227 -7.39 -19.37 -12.24
C ILE A 227 -8.73 -19.15 -11.53
N PHE A 228 -9.36 -20.21 -11.02
CA PHE A 228 -10.64 -20.11 -10.32
C PHE A 228 -10.52 -19.27 -9.05
N LEU A 229 -9.52 -19.53 -8.21
CA LEU A 229 -9.21 -18.74 -7.03
C LEU A 229 -9.03 -17.25 -7.38
N SER A 230 -8.26 -16.95 -8.42
CA SER A 230 -7.94 -15.59 -8.84
C SER A 230 -9.16 -14.83 -9.38
N ALA A 231 -10.07 -15.52 -10.05
CA ALA A 231 -11.34 -14.95 -10.47
C ALA A 231 -12.21 -14.58 -9.26
N LEU A 232 -12.22 -15.42 -8.21
CA LEU A 232 -12.87 -15.08 -6.94
C LEU A 232 -12.18 -13.91 -6.23
N CYS A 233 -10.83 -13.87 -6.25
CA CYS A 233 -10.05 -12.75 -5.70
C CYS A 233 -10.39 -11.41 -6.39
N ALA A 234 -10.62 -11.42 -7.70
CA ALA A 234 -11.10 -10.22 -8.40
C ALA A 234 -12.45 -9.75 -7.83
N GLY A 235 -13.38 -10.66 -7.57
CA GLY A 235 -14.66 -10.35 -6.92
C GLY A 235 -14.46 -9.77 -5.51
N VAL A 236 -13.62 -10.41 -4.69
CA VAL A 236 -13.29 -9.92 -3.33
C VAL A 236 -12.63 -8.55 -3.38
N SER A 237 -11.75 -8.28 -4.34
CA SER A 237 -11.11 -6.97 -4.51
C SER A 237 -12.11 -5.86 -4.80
N ILE A 238 -13.10 -6.13 -5.67
CA ILE A 238 -14.19 -5.19 -5.97
C ILE A 238 -15.02 -4.91 -4.72
N VAL A 239 -15.43 -5.96 -4.01
CA VAL A 239 -16.23 -5.84 -2.78
C VAL A 239 -15.47 -5.04 -1.73
N PHE A 240 -14.16 -5.28 -1.56
CA PHE A 240 -13.36 -4.55 -0.59
C PHE A 240 -13.24 -3.05 -0.94
N CYS A 241 -12.99 -2.70 -2.20
CA CYS A 241 -12.99 -1.31 -2.66
C CYS A 241 -14.35 -0.64 -2.41
N LEU A 242 -15.46 -1.31 -2.74
CA LEU A 242 -16.81 -0.80 -2.50
C LEU A 242 -17.12 -0.63 -1.02
N MET A 243 -16.69 -1.56 -0.16
CA MET A 243 -16.86 -1.46 1.29
C MET A 243 -16.10 -0.25 1.87
N LEU A 244 -14.85 -0.03 1.47
CA LEU A 244 -14.05 1.10 1.96
C LEU A 244 -14.66 2.45 1.54
N HIS A 245 -14.93 2.63 0.24
CA HIS A 245 -15.53 3.87 -0.25
C HIS A 245 -16.97 4.07 0.24
N GLY A 246 -17.76 2.98 0.29
CA GLY A 246 -19.11 2.99 0.81
C GLY A 246 -19.18 3.34 2.29
N ALA A 247 -18.25 2.82 3.10
CA ALA A 247 -18.14 3.16 4.53
C ALA A 247 -17.80 4.64 4.70
N GLU A 248 -16.81 5.17 3.98
CA GLU A 248 -16.47 6.60 4.04
C GLU A 248 -17.67 7.49 3.67
N HIS A 249 -18.34 7.19 2.55
CA HIS A 249 -19.52 7.93 2.12
C HIS A 249 -20.66 7.88 3.15
N THR A 250 -20.95 6.69 3.66
CA THR A 250 -22.02 6.46 4.64
C THR A 250 -21.74 7.19 5.94
N TYR A 251 -20.53 7.08 6.46
CA TYR A 251 -20.13 7.78 7.68
C TYR A 251 -20.21 9.29 7.54
N ARG A 252 -19.76 9.86 6.41
CA ARG A 252 -19.86 11.30 6.15
C ARG A 252 -21.29 11.78 6.04
N LYS A 253 -22.19 10.96 5.49
CA LYS A 253 -23.61 11.27 5.35
C LYS A 253 -24.35 11.21 6.68
N ILE A 254 -24.10 10.18 7.50
CA ILE A 254 -24.81 9.98 8.78
C ILE A 254 -24.23 10.89 9.88
N PHE A 255 -22.91 11.01 9.91
CA PHE A 255 -22.17 11.79 10.90
C PHE A 255 -21.29 12.87 10.23
N PRO A 256 -21.88 14.01 9.84
CA PRO A 256 -21.11 15.09 9.19
C PRO A 256 -19.99 15.64 10.08
N ASN A 257 -20.21 15.72 11.39
CA ASN A 257 -19.19 16.13 12.36
C ASN A 257 -18.13 15.04 12.52
N PRO A 258 -16.84 15.32 12.23
CA PRO A 258 -15.77 14.32 12.27
C PRO A 258 -15.54 13.76 13.68
N TYR A 259 -15.75 14.54 14.74
CA TYR A 259 -15.63 14.07 16.13
C TYR A 259 -16.70 13.04 16.49
N VAL A 260 -17.96 13.32 16.12
CA VAL A 260 -19.07 12.38 16.35
C VAL A 260 -18.87 11.11 15.53
N ARG A 261 -18.43 11.27 14.29
CA ARG A 261 -18.15 10.16 13.37
C ARG A 261 -17.13 9.20 13.92
N ILE A 262 -15.98 9.70 14.41
CA ILE A 262 -14.91 8.86 14.92
C ILE A 262 -15.29 8.18 16.23
N LEU A 263 -16.09 8.84 17.09
CA LEU A 263 -16.63 8.27 18.33
C LEU A 263 -17.62 7.14 18.03
N ALA A 264 -18.56 7.35 17.12
CA ALA A 264 -19.53 6.34 16.72
C ALA A 264 -18.85 5.10 16.13
N ALA A 265 -17.86 5.30 15.26
CA ALA A 265 -17.08 4.20 14.68
C ALA A 265 -16.26 3.47 15.74
N SER A 266 -15.66 4.18 16.68
CA SER A 266 -14.92 3.56 17.80
C SER A 266 -15.84 2.68 18.65
N ALA A 267 -17.05 3.15 18.96
CA ALA A 267 -18.03 2.38 19.71
C ALA A 267 -18.45 1.11 18.95
N ILE A 268 -18.72 1.22 17.65
CA ILE A 268 -19.06 0.08 16.78
C ILE A 268 -17.89 -0.91 16.74
N PHE A 269 -16.67 -0.42 16.54
CA PHE A 269 -15.46 -1.25 16.46
C PHE A 269 -15.21 -2.02 17.76
N ILE A 270 -15.30 -1.34 18.91
CA ILE A 270 -15.13 -1.98 20.24
C ILE A 270 -16.22 -3.00 20.47
N LEU A 271 -17.49 -2.66 20.22
CA LEU A 271 -18.62 -3.55 20.38
C LEU A 271 -18.46 -4.83 19.55
N LEU A 272 -18.12 -4.69 18.28
CA LEU A 272 -17.87 -5.85 17.39
C LEU A 272 -16.68 -6.70 17.88
N THR A 273 -15.60 -6.07 18.33
CA THR A 273 -14.44 -6.81 18.88
C THR A 273 -14.85 -7.63 20.11
N LEU A 274 -15.68 -7.08 21.00
CA LEU A 274 -16.16 -7.78 22.19
C LEU A 274 -17.16 -8.89 21.84
N LEU A 275 -18.04 -8.68 20.85
CA LEU A 275 -19.01 -9.68 20.41
C LEU A 275 -18.34 -10.89 19.72
N ILE A 276 -17.31 -10.64 18.92
CA ILE A 276 -16.56 -11.70 18.22
C ILE A 276 -15.63 -12.42 19.20
N GLY A 277 -15.20 -11.77 20.29
CA GLY A 277 -14.38 -12.38 21.32
C GLY A 277 -12.89 -12.52 20.98
N THR A 278 -12.44 -12.01 19.82
CA THR A 278 -11.02 -11.99 19.42
C THR A 278 -10.59 -10.59 18.99
N ARG A 279 -9.28 -10.31 19.12
CA ARG A 279 -8.63 -9.08 18.68
C ARG A 279 -7.79 -9.25 17.41
N ASP A 280 -7.92 -10.35 16.73
CA ASP A 280 -7.14 -10.72 15.54
C ASP A 280 -7.32 -9.72 14.40
N TYR A 281 -8.47 -9.05 14.33
CA TYR A 281 -8.81 -8.07 13.30
C TYR A 281 -8.37 -6.63 13.62
N CYS A 282 -7.78 -6.42 14.82
CA CYS A 282 -7.26 -5.13 15.26
C CYS A 282 -5.86 -4.87 14.72
N GLY A 283 -5.55 -3.59 14.39
CA GLY A 283 -4.26 -3.18 13.86
C GLY A 283 -3.97 -3.75 12.47
N SER A 284 -2.71 -4.02 12.17
CA SER A 284 -2.27 -4.55 10.86
C SER A 284 -2.70 -5.99 10.63
N SER A 285 -2.91 -6.78 11.70
CA SER A 285 -3.26 -8.21 11.66
C SER A 285 -2.19 -9.09 11.00
N MET A 286 -0.90 -8.77 11.18
CA MET A 286 0.20 -9.62 10.70
C MET A 286 0.07 -11.08 11.16
N PRO A 287 -0.31 -11.40 12.41
CA PRO A 287 -0.52 -12.79 12.84
C PRO A 287 -1.58 -13.54 12.04
N LEU A 288 -2.57 -12.85 11.44
CA LEU A 288 -3.53 -13.50 10.54
C LEU A 288 -2.86 -13.90 9.21
N ILE A 289 -1.94 -13.09 8.69
CA ILE A 289 -1.18 -13.44 7.48
C ILE A 289 -0.30 -14.65 7.78
N GLU A 290 0.44 -14.65 8.88
CA GLU A 290 1.32 -15.74 9.29
C GLU A 290 0.53 -17.06 9.43
N ARG A 291 -0.57 -17.09 10.16
CA ARG A 291 -1.46 -18.28 10.28
C ARG A 291 -2.02 -18.72 8.93
N SER A 292 -2.38 -17.79 8.06
CA SER A 292 -2.84 -18.11 6.70
C SER A 292 -1.75 -18.77 5.86
N MET A 293 -0.50 -18.32 6.00
CA MET A 293 0.65 -18.93 5.32
C MET A 293 0.99 -20.31 5.87
N GLU A 294 0.70 -20.57 7.14
CA GLU A 294 0.80 -21.89 7.78
C GLU A 294 -0.36 -22.83 7.39
N GLY A 295 -1.39 -22.31 6.75
CA GLY A 295 -2.54 -23.09 6.27
C GLY A 295 -3.67 -23.19 7.31
N GLU A 296 -3.67 -22.37 8.36
CA GLU A 296 -4.63 -22.43 9.48
C GLU A 296 -5.34 -21.09 9.66
N ILE A 297 -6.57 -20.97 9.17
CA ILE A 297 -7.39 -19.75 9.31
C ILE A 297 -8.88 -20.09 9.44
N GLY A 298 -9.65 -19.24 10.15
CA GLY A 298 -11.10 -19.28 10.15
C GLY A 298 -11.68 -18.77 8.83
N TYR A 299 -12.71 -19.41 8.31
CA TYR A 299 -13.32 -19.07 7.00
C TYR A 299 -13.89 -17.66 6.96
N GLU A 300 -14.29 -17.10 8.11
CA GLU A 300 -14.83 -15.77 8.28
C GLU A 300 -13.76 -14.66 8.30
N ALA A 301 -12.49 -15.02 8.48
CA ALA A 301 -11.43 -14.08 8.82
C ALA A 301 -11.23 -12.98 7.75
N PHE A 302 -11.29 -13.34 6.47
CA PHE A 302 -11.16 -12.37 5.38
C PHE A 302 -12.27 -11.33 5.40
N PHE A 303 -13.52 -11.74 5.63
CA PHE A 303 -14.67 -10.84 5.66
C PHE A 303 -14.63 -9.93 6.87
N LEU A 304 -14.32 -10.48 8.06
CA LEU A 304 -14.20 -9.71 9.28
C LEU A 304 -13.08 -8.68 9.17
N LYS A 305 -11.93 -9.05 8.59
CA LYS A 305 -10.85 -8.09 8.36
C LYS A 305 -11.26 -6.96 7.42
N MET A 306 -11.99 -7.25 6.34
CA MET A 306 -12.55 -6.22 5.46
C MET A 306 -13.48 -5.27 6.22
N LEU A 307 -14.39 -5.81 7.03
CA LEU A 307 -15.36 -5.05 7.80
C LEU A 307 -14.66 -4.13 8.82
N PHE A 308 -13.75 -4.66 9.62
CA PHE A 308 -13.01 -3.88 10.63
C PHE A 308 -12.18 -2.76 10.00
N THR A 309 -11.56 -3.03 8.85
CA THR A 309 -10.80 -2.02 8.11
C THR A 309 -11.71 -0.94 7.55
N ALA A 310 -12.85 -1.31 6.97
CA ALA A 310 -13.83 -0.35 6.45
C ALA A 310 -14.42 0.54 7.55
N ILE A 311 -14.68 -0.02 8.75
CA ILE A 311 -15.16 0.75 9.91
C ILE A 311 -14.09 1.76 10.36
N ALA A 312 -12.83 1.32 10.50
CA ALA A 312 -11.76 2.19 10.98
C ALA A 312 -11.39 3.29 9.97
N LEU A 313 -11.00 2.92 8.76
CA LEU A 313 -10.53 3.88 7.75
C LEU A 313 -11.68 4.75 7.23
N GLY A 314 -12.86 4.18 7.02
CA GLY A 314 -14.05 4.93 6.57
C GLY A 314 -14.51 6.02 7.55
N ALA A 315 -14.27 5.85 8.84
CA ALA A 315 -14.57 6.86 9.84
C ALA A 315 -13.55 7.99 9.93
N GLY A 316 -12.32 7.76 9.43
CA GLY A 316 -11.27 8.77 9.44
C GLY A 316 -10.05 8.43 10.31
N PHE A 317 -9.98 7.23 10.90
CA PHE A 317 -8.71 6.74 11.44
C PHE A 317 -7.66 6.73 10.33
N LYS A 318 -6.40 6.95 10.71
CA LYS A 318 -5.30 7.09 9.76
C LYS A 318 -4.42 5.85 9.77
N GLY A 319 -3.93 5.50 8.59
CA GLY A 319 -3.12 4.33 8.33
C GLY A 319 -3.18 3.98 6.85
N GLY A 320 -2.68 2.77 6.49
CA GLY A 320 -2.70 2.27 5.13
C GLY A 320 -3.74 1.16 4.93
N GLU A 321 -4.19 1.02 3.71
CA GLU A 321 -5.11 -0.03 3.25
C GLU A 321 -4.40 -1.24 2.63
N ILE A 322 -3.09 -1.15 2.37
CA ILE A 322 -2.31 -2.18 1.66
C ILE A 322 -2.18 -3.47 2.48
N VAL A 323 -1.66 -3.40 3.74
CA VAL A 323 -1.53 -4.61 4.57
C VAL A 323 -2.88 -5.23 4.91
N PRO A 324 -3.94 -4.48 5.24
CA PRO A 324 -5.28 -5.06 5.32
C PRO A 324 -5.70 -5.81 4.06
N THR A 325 -5.38 -5.29 2.86
CA THR A 325 -5.62 -5.99 1.59
C THR A 325 -4.87 -7.31 1.51
N LEU A 326 -3.57 -7.30 1.84
CA LEU A 326 -2.75 -8.52 1.87
C LEU A 326 -3.31 -9.53 2.87
N CYS A 327 -3.72 -9.08 4.06
CA CYS A 327 -4.33 -9.92 5.09
C CYS A 327 -5.65 -10.55 4.62
N VAL A 328 -6.51 -9.78 3.97
CA VAL A 328 -7.76 -10.29 3.36
C VAL A 328 -7.43 -11.33 2.29
N GLY A 329 -6.44 -11.06 1.43
CA GLY A 329 -5.97 -12.00 0.42
C GLY A 329 -5.45 -13.31 1.01
N ALA A 330 -4.56 -13.22 2.01
CA ALA A 330 -4.01 -14.38 2.71
C ALA A 330 -5.10 -15.25 3.32
N ALA A 331 -6.01 -14.64 4.09
CA ALA A 331 -7.09 -15.35 4.76
C ALA A 331 -8.08 -15.98 3.76
N PHE A 332 -8.45 -15.26 2.70
CA PHE A 332 -9.34 -15.78 1.66
C PHE A 332 -8.71 -16.95 0.90
N GLY A 333 -7.46 -16.82 0.47
CA GLY A 333 -6.75 -17.88 -0.26
C GLY A 333 -6.51 -19.11 0.60
N CYS A 334 -6.12 -18.95 1.87
CA CYS A 334 -5.97 -20.06 2.81
C CYS A 334 -7.31 -20.79 3.00
N ALA A 335 -8.40 -20.06 3.27
CA ALA A 335 -9.73 -20.64 3.43
C ALA A 335 -10.17 -21.41 2.18
N PHE A 336 -9.92 -20.86 0.98
CA PHE A 336 -10.15 -21.57 -0.28
C PHE A 336 -9.34 -22.86 -0.37
N GLY A 337 -8.04 -22.82 -0.06
CA GLY A 337 -7.16 -23.98 -0.07
C GLY A 337 -7.61 -25.07 0.91
N GLN A 338 -8.07 -24.68 2.10
CA GLN A 338 -8.62 -25.60 3.10
C GLN A 338 -9.91 -26.29 2.59
N ILE A 339 -10.83 -25.52 1.98
CA ILE A 339 -12.10 -26.07 1.46
C ILE A 339 -11.86 -27.01 0.28
N THR A 340 -10.95 -26.66 -0.62
CA THR A 340 -10.68 -27.46 -1.83
C THR A 340 -9.66 -28.57 -1.64
N GLY A 341 -8.91 -28.55 -0.52
CA GLY A 341 -7.77 -29.44 -0.29
C GLY A 341 -6.56 -29.13 -1.15
N PHE A 342 -6.48 -27.94 -1.76
CA PHE A 342 -5.40 -27.56 -2.68
C PHE A 342 -4.46 -26.54 -2.04
N ALA A 343 -3.28 -26.99 -1.61
CA ALA A 343 -2.13 -26.18 -1.15
C ALA A 343 -2.49 -24.85 -0.46
N PRO A 344 -3.03 -24.83 0.78
CA PRO A 344 -3.54 -23.61 1.42
C PRO A 344 -2.53 -22.46 1.50
N SER A 345 -1.26 -22.76 1.77
CA SER A 345 -0.17 -21.77 1.82
C SER A 345 0.07 -21.10 0.45
N LEU A 346 0.11 -21.88 -0.63
CA LEU A 346 0.22 -21.35 -1.98
C LEU A 346 -1.01 -20.51 -2.36
N CYS A 347 -2.21 -21.00 -2.03
CA CYS A 347 -3.45 -20.25 -2.26
C CYS A 347 -3.45 -18.92 -1.50
N ALA A 348 -2.94 -18.87 -0.26
CA ALA A 348 -2.78 -17.65 0.51
C ALA A 348 -1.82 -16.66 -0.20
N ALA A 349 -0.64 -17.10 -0.62
CA ALA A 349 0.33 -16.28 -1.32
C ALA A 349 -0.20 -15.74 -2.66
N CYS A 350 -0.80 -16.63 -3.50
CA CYS A 350 -1.42 -16.23 -4.76
C CYS A 350 -2.56 -15.23 -4.58
N SER A 351 -3.39 -15.42 -3.55
CA SER A 351 -4.50 -14.50 -3.25
C SER A 351 -4.02 -13.16 -2.72
N MET A 352 -2.95 -13.12 -1.92
CA MET A 352 -2.31 -11.84 -1.52
C MET A 352 -1.89 -11.04 -2.74
N ALA A 353 -1.19 -11.66 -3.68
CA ALA A 353 -0.72 -11.02 -4.91
C ALA A 353 -1.88 -10.62 -5.83
N ALA A 354 -2.85 -11.51 -6.02
CA ALA A 354 -4.03 -11.29 -6.84
C ALA A 354 -4.92 -10.16 -6.30
N LEU A 355 -5.17 -10.15 -4.98
CA LEU A 355 -5.98 -9.10 -4.36
C LEU A 355 -5.29 -7.75 -4.43
N PHE A 356 -3.98 -7.72 -4.16
CA PHE A 356 -3.19 -6.49 -4.29
C PHE A 356 -3.24 -5.94 -5.72
N ALA A 357 -3.08 -6.79 -6.75
CA ALA A 357 -3.23 -6.39 -8.14
C ALA A 357 -4.65 -5.88 -8.46
N GLY A 358 -5.68 -6.54 -7.92
CA GLY A 358 -7.08 -6.17 -8.13
C GLY A 358 -7.44 -4.80 -7.55
N VAL A 359 -6.97 -4.49 -6.33
CA VAL A 359 -7.31 -3.23 -5.64
C VAL A 359 -6.42 -2.06 -6.03
N THR A 360 -5.15 -2.30 -6.39
CA THR A 360 -4.20 -1.24 -6.75
C THR A 360 -4.13 -1.00 -8.25
N ASN A 361 -4.55 -1.97 -9.05
CA ASN A 361 -4.41 -1.98 -10.51
C ASN A 361 -2.94 -1.91 -10.99
N CYS A 362 -2.02 -2.45 -10.19
CA CYS A 362 -0.57 -2.44 -10.42
C CYS A 362 -0.02 -3.87 -10.60
N PRO A 363 -0.25 -4.52 -11.75
CA PRO A 363 0.13 -5.93 -11.93
C PRO A 363 1.64 -6.18 -11.90
N ILE A 364 2.46 -5.25 -12.42
CA ILE A 364 3.91 -5.41 -12.41
C ILE A 364 4.45 -5.30 -10.98
N SER A 365 4.04 -4.28 -10.24
CA SER A 365 4.39 -4.12 -8.83
C SER A 365 3.91 -5.29 -7.99
N SER A 366 2.72 -5.83 -8.27
CA SER A 366 2.16 -6.99 -7.57
C SER A 366 3.01 -8.24 -7.77
N LEU A 367 3.50 -8.48 -8.99
CA LEU A 367 4.39 -9.60 -9.27
C LEU A 367 5.71 -9.44 -8.55
N VAL A 368 6.32 -8.26 -8.62
CA VAL A 368 7.60 -8.01 -7.95
C VAL A 368 7.47 -8.10 -6.43
N ILE A 369 6.39 -7.56 -5.84
CA ILE A 369 6.10 -7.73 -4.40
C ILE A 369 5.97 -9.21 -4.06
N ALA A 370 5.26 -10.00 -4.84
CA ALA A 370 5.10 -11.43 -4.59
C ALA A 370 6.46 -12.16 -4.61
N LEU A 371 7.32 -11.84 -5.58
CA LEU A 371 8.66 -12.44 -5.66
C LEU A 371 9.58 -12.01 -4.49
N GLU A 372 9.48 -10.76 -4.05
CA GLU A 372 10.27 -10.27 -2.91
C GLU A 372 9.74 -10.81 -1.56
N LEU A 373 8.43 -11.09 -1.43
CA LEU A 373 7.82 -11.61 -0.20
C LEU A 373 7.90 -13.14 -0.08
N PHE A 374 7.68 -13.86 -1.18
CA PHE A 374 7.49 -15.33 -1.16
C PHE A 374 8.62 -16.10 -1.86
N GLY A 375 9.56 -15.40 -2.52
CA GLY A 375 10.58 -16.04 -3.35
C GLY A 375 10.10 -16.37 -4.76
N TYR A 376 11.00 -16.99 -5.53
CA TYR A 376 10.80 -17.21 -6.97
C TYR A 376 10.12 -18.54 -7.31
N GLU A 377 10.05 -19.49 -6.39
CA GLU A 377 9.56 -20.85 -6.64
C GLU A 377 8.10 -20.92 -7.09
N GLY A 378 7.27 -19.95 -6.66
CA GLY A 378 5.84 -19.84 -7.04
C GLY A 378 5.56 -18.87 -8.19
N MET A 379 6.58 -18.39 -8.91
CA MET A 379 6.47 -17.29 -9.89
C MET A 379 5.39 -17.51 -10.94
N GLU A 380 5.27 -18.73 -11.47
CA GLU A 380 4.29 -19.07 -12.49
C GLU A 380 2.85 -18.92 -11.95
N TYR A 381 2.61 -19.41 -10.73
CA TYR A 381 1.32 -19.31 -10.08
C TYR A 381 0.97 -17.85 -9.74
N PHE A 382 1.94 -17.07 -9.22
CA PHE A 382 1.75 -15.65 -8.94
C PHE A 382 1.42 -14.88 -10.22
N SER A 383 2.14 -15.15 -11.32
CA SER A 383 1.90 -14.51 -12.62
C SER A 383 0.49 -14.76 -13.14
N ILE A 384 0.02 -16.01 -13.09
CA ILE A 384 -1.33 -16.39 -13.49
C ILE A 384 -2.37 -15.71 -12.59
N ALA A 385 -2.16 -15.77 -11.27
CA ALA A 385 -3.08 -15.21 -10.30
C ALA A 385 -3.26 -13.69 -10.48
N ILE A 386 -2.17 -12.97 -10.66
CA ILE A 386 -2.16 -11.52 -10.88
C ILE A 386 -2.84 -11.18 -12.21
N ALA A 387 -2.49 -11.86 -13.29
CA ALA A 387 -3.04 -11.60 -14.62
C ALA A 387 -4.57 -11.76 -14.64
N VAL A 388 -5.08 -12.86 -14.08
CA VAL A 388 -6.53 -13.12 -14.00
C VAL A 388 -7.24 -12.09 -13.12
N ALA A 389 -6.72 -11.82 -11.92
CA ALA A 389 -7.33 -10.87 -11.01
C ALA A 389 -7.32 -9.44 -11.59
N PHE A 390 -6.22 -9.00 -12.18
CA PHE A 390 -6.12 -7.70 -12.83
C PHE A 390 -7.14 -7.56 -13.97
N ALA A 391 -7.28 -8.57 -14.82
CA ALA A 391 -8.22 -8.53 -15.94
C ALA A 391 -9.68 -8.46 -15.46
N LEU A 392 -10.04 -9.22 -14.41
CA LEU A 392 -11.41 -9.36 -13.95
C LEU A 392 -11.84 -8.33 -12.90
N SER A 393 -10.91 -7.61 -12.24
CA SER A 393 -11.24 -6.57 -11.24
C SER A 393 -11.86 -5.30 -11.84
N GLY A 394 -12.01 -5.22 -13.15
CA GLY A 394 -12.60 -4.07 -13.82
C GLY A 394 -11.84 -2.77 -13.55
N TYR A 395 -12.56 -1.68 -13.33
CA TYR A 395 -12.01 -0.34 -13.08
C TYR A 395 -12.18 0.11 -11.63
N TYR A 396 -12.38 -0.83 -10.72
CA TYR A 396 -12.42 -0.57 -9.27
C TYR A 396 -10.99 -0.50 -8.72
N GLY A 397 -10.79 0.32 -7.68
CA GLY A 397 -9.50 0.46 -7.03
C GLY A 397 -9.59 1.21 -5.71
N LEU A 398 -8.55 1.09 -4.88
CA LEU A 398 -8.42 1.81 -3.61
C LEU A 398 -8.26 3.32 -3.85
N TYR A 399 -7.58 3.69 -4.92
CA TYR A 399 -7.18 5.06 -5.17
C TYR A 399 -8.09 5.71 -6.22
N ALA A 400 -9.04 6.55 -5.75
CA ALA A 400 -9.96 7.28 -6.63
C ALA A 400 -9.26 8.30 -7.55
N SER A 401 -8.05 8.72 -7.19
CA SER A 401 -7.20 9.61 -7.99
C SER A 401 -6.46 8.93 -9.13
N GLN A 402 -6.38 7.59 -9.10
CA GLN A 402 -5.75 6.79 -10.14
C GLN A 402 -6.50 6.90 -11.47
N LYS A 403 -5.76 7.04 -12.57
CA LYS A 403 -6.32 7.17 -13.93
C LYS A 403 -6.03 5.93 -14.75
N PHE A 404 -7.05 5.45 -15.46
CA PHE A 404 -6.90 4.47 -16.53
C PHE A 404 -6.73 5.20 -17.84
N VAL A 405 -5.51 5.24 -18.35
CA VAL A 405 -5.19 5.88 -19.62
C VAL A 405 -5.62 4.99 -20.78
N TYR A 406 -5.31 3.70 -20.67
CA TYR A 406 -5.73 2.67 -21.63
C TYR A 406 -6.64 1.65 -20.96
N SER A 407 -7.50 1.02 -21.76
CA SER A 407 -8.37 -0.07 -21.30
C SER A 407 -7.54 -1.29 -20.87
N LYS A 408 -7.99 -2.00 -19.84
CA LYS A 408 -7.37 -3.25 -19.40
C LYS A 408 -7.58 -4.42 -20.40
N THR A 409 -8.63 -4.33 -21.24
CA THR A 409 -9.10 -5.45 -22.08
C THR A 409 -9.03 -5.13 -23.56
N LYS A 410 -8.76 -3.89 -23.94
CA LYS A 410 -8.65 -3.44 -25.34
C LYS A 410 -7.50 -2.45 -25.47
N THR A 411 -6.88 -2.39 -26.64
CA THR A 411 -5.86 -1.36 -26.98
C THR A 411 -6.55 -0.03 -27.32
N GLU A 412 -7.29 0.52 -26.38
CA GLU A 412 -8.13 1.70 -26.54
C GLU A 412 -7.78 2.74 -25.44
N PHE A 413 -7.63 4.00 -25.86
CA PHE A 413 -7.45 5.12 -24.96
C PHE A 413 -8.80 5.52 -24.34
N ILE A 414 -8.91 5.46 -23.02
CA ILE A 414 -10.18 5.71 -22.30
C ILE A 414 -10.13 6.91 -21.36
N ASN A 415 -8.96 7.25 -20.81
CA ASN A 415 -8.73 8.36 -19.88
C ASN A 415 -9.79 8.48 -18.77
N ARG A 416 -10.03 7.39 -18.05
CA ARG A 416 -11.08 7.25 -17.04
C ARG A 416 -10.44 7.24 -15.63
N LYS A 417 -11.11 7.86 -14.63
CA LYS A 417 -10.72 7.70 -13.23
C LYS A 417 -11.23 6.36 -12.66
N SER A 418 -10.53 5.87 -11.65
CA SER A 418 -10.95 4.69 -10.88
C SER A 418 -12.33 4.92 -10.24
N ASN A 419 -13.12 3.87 -10.11
CA ASN A 419 -14.44 3.87 -9.46
C ASN A 419 -15.52 4.78 -10.14
N LYS A 420 -15.33 5.12 -11.40
CA LYS A 420 -16.31 5.90 -12.17
C LYS A 420 -16.81 5.14 -13.39
#